data_46a1351b06e3bc26b142428524606ef4
#
_entry.id   46a1351b06e3bc26b142428524606ef4
#
_cell.length_a   1.000
_cell.length_b   1.000
_cell.length_c   1.000
_cell.angle_alpha   90.00
_cell.angle_beta   90.00
_cell.angle_gamma   90.00
#
_symmetry.space_group_name_H-M   'P 1'
#
loop_
_entity.id
_entity.type
_entity.pdbx_description
1 polymer ?
#
loop_
_entity_poly.entity_id
_entity_poly.type
_entity_poly.pdbx_seq_one_letter_code
_entity_poly.pdbx_strand_id
1 'polypeptide(L)'
;LGASASSSTTHSEYIENAASIARTENTETNIQSLLRVLQAKEGLEIVEPNQRRNVHPLVVPVAKELATSTTIGIYIPHDDVDSLSIVRVSSCGKFLTLLARNPKEFIHREIVVEEAATDGAERALFDASGEVGKNAYELNDYSEKKGKLTLDQYLTMKVGRFPSSLRGLVERHLERKDEESALVACDVFKNQFQNWGEVYAFISDVYASLNRMEEARDFARSGVQ
;
A
#
# COMPACT_ATOMS: atom_id res chain seq x y z
N LEU A 1 -10.90 0.62 -45.36
CA LEU A 1 -9.99 0.93 -44.28
C LEU A 1 -10.79 0.88 -42.98
N GLY A 2 -10.87 -0.32 -42.39
CA GLY A 2 -11.55 -0.57 -41.14
C GLY A 2 -10.55 -0.21 -40.00
N ALA A 3 -10.87 0.79 -39.20
CA ALA A 3 -10.25 1.02 -37.92
C ALA A 3 -10.67 -0.11 -36.98
N SER A 4 -9.76 -1.02 -36.66
CA SER A 4 -9.95 -1.98 -35.59
C SER A 4 -9.98 -1.19 -34.28
N ALA A 5 -11.14 -1.03 -33.68
CA ALA A 5 -11.26 -0.61 -32.30
C ALA A 5 -10.57 -1.68 -31.44
N SER A 6 -9.38 -1.39 -30.94
CA SER A 6 -8.77 -2.17 -29.87
C SER A 6 -9.70 -2.04 -28.66
N SER A 7 -10.41 -3.11 -28.32
CA SER A 7 -11.15 -3.19 -27.08
C SER A 7 -10.14 -3.03 -25.95
N SER A 8 -10.19 -1.90 -25.24
CA SER A 8 -9.40 -1.70 -24.04
C SER A 8 -9.87 -2.72 -23.02
N THR A 9 -9.01 -3.70 -22.71
CA THR A 9 -9.28 -4.68 -21.65
C THR A 9 -9.36 -3.94 -20.33
N THR A 10 -10.46 -4.11 -19.60
CA THR A 10 -10.61 -3.49 -18.29
C THR A 10 -9.65 -4.09 -17.27
N HIS A 11 -9.27 -3.35 -16.21
CA HIS A 11 -8.42 -3.87 -15.15
C HIS A 11 -9.02 -5.13 -14.51
N SER A 12 -10.34 -5.16 -14.31
CA SER A 12 -11.05 -6.32 -13.76
C SER A 12 -10.88 -7.56 -14.64
N GLU A 13 -11.13 -7.44 -15.94
CA GLU A 13 -10.96 -8.53 -16.91
C GLU A 13 -9.51 -9.02 -16.97
N TYR A 14 -8.54 -8.10 -16.90
CA TYR A 14 -7.13 -8.46 -16.93
C TYR A 14 -6.71 -9.22 -15.68
N ILE A 15 -7.16 -8.80 -14.50
CA ILE A 15 -6.87 -9.45 -13.21
C ILE A 15 -7.52 -10.83 -13.17
N GLU A 16 -8.76 -10.97 -13.59
CA GLU A 16 -9.47 -12.24 -13.66
C GLU A 16 -8.74 -13.24 -14.57
N ASN A 17 -8.30 -12.80 -15.74
CA ASN A 17 -7.57 -13.63 -16.68
C ASN A 17 -6.17 -14.02 -16.16
N ALA A 18 -5.47 -13.10 -15.50
CA ALA A 18 -4.11 -13.33 -15.01
C ALA A 18 -4.06 -14.22 -13.76
N ALA A 19 -5.07 -14.16 -12.92
CA ALA A 19 -5.08 -14.81 -11.62
C ALA A 19 -5.98 -16.04 -11.54
N SER A 20 -6.75 -16.36 -12.59
CA SER A 20 -7.81 -17.40 -12.54
C SER A 20 -8.76 -17.24 -11.33
N ILE A 21 -8.88 -16.00 -10.85
CA ILE A 21 -9.67 -15.66 -9.67
C ILE A 21 -11.15 -15.79 -10.05
N ALA A 22 -11.89 -16.57 -9.26
CA ALA A 22 -13.34 -16.65 -9.39
C ALA A 22 -13.95 -15.25 -9.20
N ARG A 23 -14.77 -14.81 -10.16
CA ARG A 23 -15.54 -13.56 -10.06
C ARG A 23 -16.33 -13.56 -8.77
N THR A 24 -15.97 -12.68 -7.83
CA THR A 24 -16.85 -12.28 -6.76
C THR A 24 -17.27 -10.83 -7.04
N GLU A 25 -18.55 -10.51 -6.88
CA GLU A 25 -19.08 -9.14 -7.03
C GLU A 25 -18.26 -8.14 -6.17
N ASN A 26 -17.78 -8.59 -5.02
CA ASN A 26 -16.96 -7.79 -4.12
C ASN A 26 -15.59 -7.42 -4.72
N THR A 27 -14.97 -8.30 -5.48
CA THR A 27 -13.65 -8.03 -6.09
C THR A 27 -13.76 -6.94 -7.14
N GLU A 28 -14.75 -7.04 -8.03
CA GLU A 28 -14.98 -6.04 -9.07
C GLU A 28 -15.30 -4.66 -8.46
N THR A 29 -16.20 -4.61 -7.49
CA THR A 29 -16.57 -3.38 -6.78
C THR A 29 -15.37 -2.73 -6.09
N ASN A 30 -14.50 -3.53 -5.46
CA ASN A 30 -13.29 -3.04 -4.80
C ASN A 30 -12.28 -2.47 -5.80
N ILE A 31 -12.09 -3.11 -6.95
CA ILE A 31 -11.18 -2.63 -8.01
C ILE A 31 -11.71 -1.34 -8.63
N GLN A 32 -13.00 -1.26 -8.92
CA GLN A 32 -13.61 -0.04 -9.47
C GLN A 32 -13.52 1.13 -8.48
N SER A 33 -13.71 0.87 -7.18
CA SER A 33 -13.54 1.90 -6.15
C SER A 33 -12.08 2.31 -5.99
N LEU A 34 -11.13 1.37 -6.08
CA LEU A 34 -9.70 1.67 -6.10
C LEU A 34 -9.33 2.60 -7.27
N LEU A 35 -9.81 2.30 -8.47
CA LEU A 35 -9.56 3.13 -9.66
C LEU A 35 -10.08 4.55 -9.49
N ARG A 36 -11.31 4.71 -8.96
CA ARG A 36 -11.90 6.03 -8.69
C ARG A 36 -11.10 6.83 -7.64
N VAL A 37 -10.68 6.17 -6.57
CA VAL A 37 -9.85 6.81 -5.53
C VAL A 37 -8.49 7.23 -6.09
N LEU A 38 -7.82 6.37 -6.87
CA LEU A 38 -6.55 6.72 -7.50
C LEU A 38 -6.70 7.83 -8.55
N GLN A 39 -7.82 7.87 -9.27
CA GLN A 39 -8.12 8.95 -10.23
C GLN A 39 -8.39 10.29 -9.54
N ALA A 40 -9.03 10.27 -8.37
CA ALA A 40 -9.30 11.47 -7.58
C ALA A 40 -8.06 12.00 -6.85
N LYS A 41 -7.05 11.15 -6.65
CA LYS A 41 -5.83 11.52 -5.95
C LYS A 41 -4.91 12.34 -6.85
N GLU A 42 -4.52 13.52 -6.40
CA GLU A 42 -3.61 14.41 -7.14
C GLU A 42 -2.24 13.76 -7.42
N GLY A 43 -1.67 14.09 -8.57
CA GLY A 43 -0.34 13.62 -8.96
C GLY A 43 -0.29 12.18 -9.48
N LEU A 44 -1.43 11.52 -9.65
CA LEU A 44 -1.55 10.18 -10.22
C LEU A 44 -2.22 10.24 -11.60
N GLU A 45 -1.78 9.35 -12.48
CA GLU A 45 -2.38 9.10 -13.80
C GLU A 45 -2.77 7.63 -13.88
N ILE A 46 -4.02 7.33 -14.22
CA ILE A 46 -4.47 5.95 -14.43
C ILE A 46 -3.81 5.42 -15.70
N VAL A 47 -3.25 4.22 -15.61
CA VAL A 47 -2.60 3.54 -16.73
C VAL A 47 -3.32 2.24 -17.06
N GLU A 48 -3.26 1.82 -18.32
CA GLU A 48 -3.87 0.58 -18.74
C GLU A 48 -3.07 -0.65 -18.28
N PRO A 49 -3.73 -1.80 -18.03
CA PRO A 49 -3.10 -3.01 -17.52
C PRO A 49 -2.02 -3.60 -18.45
N ASN A 50 -2.05 -3.25 -19.73
CA ASN A 50 -1.07 -3.66 -20.74
C ASN A 50 0.18 -2.76 -20.77
N GLN A 51 0.17 -1.61 -20.11
CA GLN A 51 1.30 -0.68 -20.02
C GLN A 51 2.34 -1.17 -19.01
N ARG A 52 3.01 -2.28 -19.32
CA ARG A 52 3.88 -3.00 -18.40
C ARG A 52 5.38 -2.64 -18.50
N ARG A 53 5.73 -1.55 -19.17
CA ARG A 53 7.12 -1.13 -19.28
C ARG A 53 7.67 -0.73 -17.90
N ASN A 54 8.78 -1.35 -17.49
CA ASN A 54 9.38 -1.18 -16.17
C ASN A 54 8.44 -1.53 -15.01
N VAL A 55 7.56 -2.50 -15.21
CA VAL A 55 6.68 -3.04 -14.17
C VAL A 55 7.07 -4.49 -13.91
N HIS A 56 7.09 -4.87 -12.63
CA HIS A 56 7.37 -6.25 -12.24
C HIS A 56 6.37 -7.24 -12.87
N PRO A 57 6.81 -8.43 -13.34
CA PRO A 57 5.93 -9.39 -14.04
C PRO A 57 4.65 -9.79 -13.31
N LEU A 58 4.68 -9.86 -11.97
CA LEU A 58 3.53 -10.22 -11.14
C LEU A 58 2.68 -9.01 -10.71
N VAL A 59 2.92 -7.83 -11.27
CA VAL A 59 2.15 -6.63 -10.94
C VAL A 59 1.32 -6.19 -12.13
N VAL A 60 0.03 -5.99 -11.93
CA VAL A 60 -0.86 -5.33 -12.88
C VAL A 60 -0.81 -3.82 -12.59
N PRO A 61 -0.29 -2.98 -13.50
CA PRO A 61 -0.23 -1.55 -13.29
C PRO A 61 -1.64 -0.95 -13.24
N VAL A 62 -1.84 0.02 -12.37
CA VAL A 62 -3.13 0.71 -12.17
C VAL A 62 -2.97 2.22 -12.31
N ALA A 63 -1.97 2.80 -11.67
CA ALA A 63 -1.71 4.22 -11.75
C ALA A 63 -0.20 4.51 -11.74
N LYS A 64 0.20 5.63 -12.35
CA LYS A 64 1.56 6.13 -12.34
C LYS A 64 1.64 7.43 -11.55
N GLU A 65 2.61 7.51 -10.65
CA GLU A 65 2.91 8.73 -9.90
C GLU A 65 3.83 9.63 -10.74
N LEU A 66 3.35 10.82 -11.07
CA LEU A 66 4.03 11.70 -12.02
C LEU A 66 5.35 12.25 -11.48
N ALA A 67 5.39 12.58 -10.19
CA ALA A 67 6.56 13.19 -9.55
C ALA A 67 7.75 12.22 -9.44
N THR A 68 7.50 10.96 -9.12
CA THR A 68 8.54 9.95 -8.84
C THR A 68 8.74 8.96 -9.98
N SER A 69 7.84 8.98 -10.97
CA SER A 69 7.76 7.96 -12.03
C SER A 69 7.61 6.53 -11.52
N THR A 70 7.10 6.36 -10.28
CA THR A 70 6.75 5.06 -9.73
C THR A 70 5.38 4.62 -10.20
N THR A 71 5.11 3.32 -10.17
CA THR A 71 3.84 2.75 -10.59
C THR A 71 3.14 2.11 -9.40
N ILE A 72 1.88 2.45 -9.18
CA ILE A 72 1.01 1.75 -8.24
C ILE A 72 0.32 0.64 -9.03
N GLY A 73 0.31 -0.56 -8.48
CA GLY A 73 -0.30 -1.71 -9.12
C GLY A 73 -0.80 -2.76 -8.15
N ILE A 74 -1.49 -3.74 -8.68
CA ILE A 74 -2.00 -4.90 -7.96
C ILE A 74 -1.00 -6.04 -8.14
N TYR A 75 -0.43 -6.51 -7.04
CA TYR A 75 0.47 -7.65 -7.00
C TYR A 75 -0.34 -8.94 -6.89
N ILE A 76 -0.09 -9.86 -7.81
CA ILE A 76 -0.75 -11.17 -7.89
C ILE A 76 0.34 -12.22 -7.69
N PRO A 77 0.54 -12.72 -6.46
CA PRO A 77 1.49 -13.79 -6.22
C PRO A 77 1.01 -15.10 -6.84
N HIS A 78 1.96 -15.98 -7.21
CA HIS A 78 1.63 -17.24 -7.87
C HIS A 78 0.93 -18.23 -6.92
N ASP A 79 1.24 -18.16 -5.64
CA ASP A 79 0.81 -19.13 -4.63
C ASP A 79 -0.38 -18.65 -3.76
N ASP A 80 -0.74 -17.37 -3.83
CA ASP A 80 -1.84 -16.77 -3.06
C ASP A 80 -2.68 -15.85 -3.94
N VAL A 81 -3.62 -16.46 -4.64
CA VAL A 81 -4.47 -15.77 -5.64
C VAL A 81 -5.53 -14.91 -4.98
N ASP A 82 -5.82 -15.13 -3.70
CA ASP A 82 -6.85 -14.39 -2.95
C ASP A 82 -6.36 -13.05 -2.42
N SER A 83 -5.05 -12.82 -2.41
CA SER A 83 -4.48 -11.57 -1.92
C SER A 83 -4.14 -10.62 -3.08
N LEU A 84 -5.03 -9.68 -3.35
CA LEU A 84 -4.80 -8.57 -4.29
C LEU A 84 -4.06 -7.44 -3.59
N SER A 85 -2.80 -7.66 -3.26
CA SER A 85 -2.00 -6.66 -2.55
C SER A 85 -1.71 -5.44 -3.43
N ILE A 86 -1.83 -4.24 -2.85
CA ILE A 86 -1.49 -3.00 -3.53
C ILE A 86 -0.03 -2.69 -3.26
N VAL A 87 0.72 -2.50 -4.34
CA VAL A 87 2.16 -2.26 -4.28
C VAL A 87 2.56 -1.02 -5.06
N ARG A 88 3.65 -0.40 -4.65
CA ARG A 88 4.38 0.60 -5.44
C ARG A 88 5.59 -0.08 -6.07
N VAL A 89 5.73 0.08 -7.37
CA VAL A 89 6.88 -0.39 -8.15
C VAL A 89 7.82 0.80 -8.37
N SER A 90 9.09 0.62 -8.07
CA SER A 90 10.12 1.64 -8.35
C SER A 90 10.19 1.98 -9.83
N SER A 91 10.71 3.17 -10.18
CA SER A 91 10.88 3.61 -11.57
C SER A 91 11.73 2.67 -12.43
N CYS A 92 12.62 1.89 -11.81
CA CYS A 92 13.42 0.87 -12.50
C CYS A 92 12.70 -0.50 -12.62
N GLY A 93 11.52 -0.68 -12.02
CA GLY A 93 10.71 -1.90 -12.07
C GLY A 93 11.20 -3.05 -11.19
N LYS A 94 12.26 -2.87 -10.40
CA LYS A 94 12.92 -3.95 -9.65
C LYS A 94 12.49 -4.06 -8.19
N PHE A 95 12.06 -2.96 -7.58
CA PHE A 95 11.72 -2.93 -6.17
C PHE A 95 10.22 -2.74 -5.99
N LEU A 96 9.66 -3.54 -5.11
CA LEU A 96 8.26 -3.48 -4.71
C LEU A 96 8.16 -3.01 -3.28
N THR A 97 7.29 -2.04 -3.03
CA THR A 97 6.91 -1.58 -1.69
C THR A 97 5.45 -1.93 -1.45
N LEU A 98 5.15 -2.63 -0.38
CA LEU A 98 3.77 -2.97 -0.03
C LEU A 98 3.06 -1.73 0.51
N LEU A 99 1.96 -1.34 -0.13
CA LEU A 99 1.11 -0.23 0.31
C LEU A 99 -0.07 -0.71 1.15
N ALA A 100 -0.72 -1.81 0.74
CA ALA A 100 -1.82 -2.43 1.48
C ALA A 100 -1.98 -3.90 1.06
N ARG A 101 -2.58 -4.72 1.90
CA ARG A 101 -2.80 -6.15 1.64
C ARG A 101 -3.94 -6.43 0.66
N ASN A 102 -4.84 -5.46 0.51
CA ASN A 102 -5.96 -5.55 -0.43
C ASN A 102 -6.48 -4.14 -0.79
N PRO A 103 -7.31 -4.02 -1.86
CA PRO A 103 -7.85 -2.73 -2.29
C PRO A 103 -8.68 -2.00 -1.23
N LYS A 104 -9.47 -2.73 -0.43
CA LYS A 104 -10.32 -2.13 0.61
C LYS A 104 -9.50 -1.46 1.71
N GLU A 105 -8.44 -2.13 2.19
CA GLU A 105 -7.51 -1.55 3.17
C GLU A 105 -6.79 -0.33 2.59
N PHE A 106 -6.39 -0.37 1.31
CA PHE A 106 -5.77 0.76 0.65
C PHE A 106 -6.72 1.97 0.60
N ILE A 107 -7.95 1.78 0.15
CA ILE A 107 -8.97 2.83 0.08
C ILE A 107 -9.20 3.45 1.47
N HIS A 108 -9.42 2.62 2.47
CA HIS A 108 -9.64 3.10 3.85
C HIS A 108 -8.46 3.93 4.35
N ARG A 109 -7.23 3.44 4.14
CA ARG A 109 -6.01 4.16 4.49
C ARG A 109 -5.93 5.53 3.81
N GLU A 110 -6.15 5.59 2.50
CA GLU A 110 -6.03 6.84 1.74
C GLU A 110 -7.05 7.88 2.19
N ILE A 111 -8.28 7.48 2.52
CA ILE A 111 -9.30 8.36 3.09
C ILE A 111 -8.83 8.95 4.44
N VAL A 112 -8.31 8.13 5.33
CA VAL A 112 -7.81 8.60 6.64
C VAL A 112 -6.61 9.53 6.48
N VAL A 113 -5.72 9.23 5.52
CA VAL A 113 -4.54 10.08 5.24
C VAL A 113 -4.97 11.43 4.68
N GLU A 114 -5.96 11.49 3.78
CA GLU A 114 -6.53 12.73 3.26
C GLU A 114 -7.12 13.56 4.39
N GLU A 115 -7.96 12.96 5.23
CA GLU A 115 -8.56 13.65 6.39
C GLU A 115 -7.51 14.17 7.35
N ALA A 116 -6.45 13.40 7.61
CA ALA A 116 -5.36 13.81 8.48
C ALA A 116 -4.57 15.01 7.92
N ALA A 117 -4.36 15.05 6.61
CA ALA A 117 -3.61 16.10 5.92
C ALA A 117 -4.39 17.41 5.82
N THR A 118 -5.71 17.34 5.67
CA THR A 118 -6.58 18.49 5.42
C THR A 118 -7.41 18.92 6.63
N ASP A 119 -7.19 18.30 7.80
CA ASP A 119 -8.05 18.47 8.99
C ASP A 119 -9.55 18.24 8.70
N GLY A 120 -9.84 17.32 7.77
CA GLY A 120 -11.21 17.00 7.35
C GLY A 120 -11.86 18.04 6.41
N ALA A 121 -11.08 19.00 5.90
CA ALA A 121 -11.59 20.00 4.96
C ALA A 121 -11.88 19.42 3.57
N GLU A 122 -11.11 18.42 3.13
CA GLU A 122 -11.29 17.73 1.85
C GLU A 122 -11.86 16.33 2.05
N ARG A 123 -12.66 15.88 1.09
CA ARG A 123 -13.36 14.59 1.10
C ARG A 123 -13.37 13.92 -0.26
N ALA A 124 -12.47 14.34 -1.14
CA ALA A 124 -12.46 13.89 -2.52
C ALA A 124 -12.28 12.37 -2.63
N LEU A 125 -11.38 11.80 -1.82
CA LEU A 125 -11.15 10.35 -1.83
C LEU A 125 -12.31 9.58 -1.19
N PHE A 126 -12.91 10.13 -0.12
CA PHE A 126 -14.10 9.52 0.49
C PHE A 126 -15.26 9.46 -0.49
N ASP A 127 -15.55 10.57 -1.19
CA ASP A 127 -16.64 10.63 -2.17
C ASP A 127 -16.37 9.72 -3.38
N ALA A 128 -15.13 9.68 -3.86
CA ALA A 128 -14.71 8.81 -4.96
C ALA A 128 -14.78 7.32 -4.61
N SER A 129 -14.59 6.95 -3.34
CA SER A 129 -14.55 5.56 -2.87
C SER A 129 -15.91 4.84 -2.97
N GLY A 130 -17.01 5.59 -3.02
CA GLY A 130 -18.38 5.04 -3.07
C GLY A 130 -18.74 4.23 -1.83
N GLU A 131 -19.49 3.16 -2.02
CA GLU A 131 -19.95 2.30 -0.91
C GLU A 131 -18.80 1.60 -0.16
N VAL A 132 -17.69 1.31 -0.85
CA VAL A 132 -16.54 0.65 -0.20
C VAL A 132 -15.93 1.54 0.90
N GLY A 133 -15.75 2.83 0.61
CA GLY A 133 -15.24 3.78 1.60
C GLY A 133 -16.26 4.07 2.70
N LYS A 134 -17.52 4.30 2.35
CA LYS A 134 -18.60 4.55 3.33
C LYS A 134 -18.79 3.40 4.31
N ASN A 135 -18.63 2.15 3.84
CA ASN A 135 -18.71 0.97 4.70
C ASN A 135 -17.44 0.75 5.55
N ALA A 136 -16.31 1.30 5.12
CA ALA A 136 -15.03 1.15 5.79
C ALA A 136 -14.75 2.26 6.82
N TYR A 137 -15.26 3.46 6.60
CA TYR A 137 -14.88 4.64 7.36
C TYR A 137 -16.05 5.60 7.63
N GLU A 138 -16.15 6.07 8.86
CA GLU A 138 -17.05 7.12 9.27
C GLU A 138 -16.31 8.47 9.22
N LEU A 139 -16.89 9.44 8.52
CA LEU A 139 -16.26 10.77 8.36
C LEU A 139 -15.96 11.43 9.71
N ASN A 140 -14.78 12.03 9.81
CA ASN A 140 -14.22 12.70 10.97
C ASN A 140 -13.83 11.78 12.14
N ASP A 141 -13.90 10.43 12.00
CA ASP A 141 -13.51 9.51 13.06
C ASP A 141 -12.05 9.69 13.49
N TYR A 142 -11.15 9.96 12.55
CA TYR A 142 -9.76 10.27 12.88
C TYR A 142 -9.63 11.67 13.52
N SER A 143 -10.28 12.68 12.96
CA SER A 143 -10.22 14.07 13.44
C SER A 143 -10.70 14.20 14.90
N GLU A 144 -11.72 13.43 15.29
CA GLU A 144 -12.21 13.36 16.67
C GLU A 144 -11.20 12.70 17.63
N LYS A 145 -10.32 11.86 17.12
CA LYS A 145 -9.30 11.14 17.88
C LYS A 145 -7.91 11.79 17.78
N LYS A 146 -7.77 12.79 16.91
CA LYS A 146 -6.55 13.59 16.77
C LYS A 146 -6.19 14.22 18.12
N GLY A 147 -4.93 14.03 18.52
CA GLY A 147 -4.45 14.47 19.86
C GLY A 147 -4.45 13.36 20.93
N LYS A 148 -5.24 12.30 20.77
CA LYS A 148 -5.14 11.07 21.58
C LYS A 148 -4.31 10.01 20.87
N LEU A 149 -4.50 9.89 19.57
CA LEU A 149 -3.79 8.92 18.69
C LEU A 149 -3.04 9.70 17.61
N THR A 150 -1.86 9.22 17.29
CA THR A 150 -1.15 9.65 16.09
C THR A 150 -1.72 8.94 14.87
N LEU A 151 -1.43 9.45 13.66
CA LEU A 151 -1.91 8.82 12.43
C LEU A 151 -1.48 7.35 12.34
N ASP A 152 -0.20 7.04 12.61
CA ASP A 152 0.31 5.66 12.54
C ASP A 152 -0.37 4.72 13.55
N GLN A 153 -0.62 5.22 14.77
CA GLN A 153 -1.37 4.47 15.78
C GLN A 153 -2.81 4.22 15.34
N TYR A 154 -3.47 5.26 14.82
CA TYR A 154 -4.84 5.13 14.33
C TYR A 154 -4.91 4.12 13.16
N LEU A 155 -4.04 4.26 12.15
CA LEU A 155 -3.99 3.34 11.02
C LEU A 155 -3.77 1.90 11.48
N THR A 156 -2.81 1.68 12.39
CA THR A 156 -2.49 0.33 12.89
C THR A 156 -3.64 -0.30 13.67
N MET A 157 -4.39 0.50 14.42
CA MET A 157 -5.47 0.00 15.30
C MET A 157 -6.82 -0.15 14.60
N LYS A 158 -7.13 0.73 13.64
CA LYS A 158 -8.47 0.87 13.06
C LYS A 158 -8.57 0.42 11.61
N VAL A 159 -7.52 0.62 10.83
CA VAL A 159 -7.53 0.33 9.39
C VAL A 159 -6.86 -0.99 9.10
N GLY A 160 -5.62 -1.13 9.55
CA GLY A 160 -4.80 -2.30 9.31
C GLY A 160 -3.34 -2.00 9.60
N ARG A 161 -2.52 -3.06 9.61
CA ARG A 161 -1.08 -2.90 9.79
C ARG A 161 -0.44 -2.74 8.42
N PHE A 162 0.19 -1.60 8.20
CA PHE A 162 0.89 -1.26 6.97
C PHE A 162 2.39 -1.13 7.23
N PRO A 163 3.26 -1.46 6.27
CA PRO A 163 4.69 -1.24 6.43
C PRO A 163 5.03 0.19 6.83
N SER A 164 4.39 1.18 6.19
CA SER A 164 4.62 2.60 6.49
C SER A 164 4.21 3.01 7.90
N SER A 165 3.06 2.54 8.41
CA SER A 165 2.61 2.89 9.77
C SER A 165 3.45 2.20 10.85
N LEU A 166 3.88 0.95 10.64
CA LEU A 166 4.79 0.27 11.56
C LEU A 166 6.17 0.93 11.57
N ARG A 167 6.68 1.36 10.41
CA ARG A 167 7.91 2.16 10.31
C ARG A 167 7.78 3.45 11.13
N GLY A 168 6.71 4.21 10.97
CA GLY A 168 6.47 5.44 11.72
C GLY A 168 6.37 5.21 13.23
N LEU A 169 5.83 4.07 13.68
CA LEU A 169 5.84 3.71 15.10
C LEU A 169 7.26 3.44 15.62
N VAL A 170 8.08 2.69 14.90
CA VAL A 170 9.48 2.43 15.26
C VAL A 170 10.27 3.73 15.33
N GLU A 171 10.20 4.57 14.29
CA GLU A 171 10.89 5.86 14.22
C GLU A 171 10.54 6.75 15.43
N ARG A 172 9.26 6.78 15.80
CA ARG A 172 8.80 7.54 16.98
C ARG A 172 9.35 7.03 18.31
N HIS A 173 9.48 5.70 18.48
CA HIS A 173 10.12 5.14 19.66
C HIS A 173 11.60 5.54 19.70
N LEU A 174 12.32 5.48 18.58
CA LEU A 174 13.71 5.93 18.48
C LEU A 174 13.86 7.42 18.79
N GLU A 175 12.98 8.30 18.30
CA GLU A 175 12.97 9.73 18.61
C GLU A 175 12.84 10.00 20.12
N ARG A 176 12.07 9.15 20.82
CA ARG A 176 11.90 9.22 22.28
C ARG A 176 13.03 8.53 23.06
N LYS A 177 14.02 7.97 22.35
CA LYS A 177 15.10 7.16 22.93
C LYS A 177 14.61 5.90 23.66
N ASP A 178 13.46 5.39 23.24
CA ASP A 178 12.85 4.16 23.74
C ASP A 178 13.25 3.01 22.79
N GLU A 179 14.50 2.55 22.94
CA GLU A 179 15.08 1.53 22.09
C GLU A 179 14.38 0.17 22.26
N GLU A 180 13.96 -0.16 23.48
CA GLU A 180 13.29 -1.42 23.77
C GLU A 180 11.97 -1.52 23.01
N SER A 181 11.11 -0.50 23.10
CA SER A 181 9.84 -0.47 22.36
C SER A 181 10.06 -0.41 20.85
N ALA A 182 11.11 0.27 20.37
CA ALA A 182 11.46 0.28 18.95
C ALA A 182 11.81 -1.13 18.44
N LEU A 183 12.59 -1.90 19.18
CA LEU A 183 12.97 -3.26 18.81
C LEU A 183 11.78 -4.23 18.88
N VAL A 184 10.90 -4.09 19.87
CA VAL A 184 9.64 -4.86 19.94
C VAL A 184 8.77 -4.54 18.71
N ALA A 185 8.66 -3.27 18.31
CA ALA A 185 7.93 -2.88 17.11
C ALA A 185 8.58 -3.45 15.83
N CYS A 186 9.91 -3.53 15.75
CA CYS A 186 10.62 -4.21 14.66
C CYS A 186 10.27 -5.71 14.56
N ASP A 187 10.18 -6.40 15.69
CA ASP A 187 9.78 -7.82 15.70
C ASP A 187 8.33 -8.01 15.24
N VAL A 188 7.44 -7.14 15.65
CA VAL A 188 6.05 -7.13 15.13
C VAL A 188 6.06 -6.90 13.62
N PHE A 189 6.86 -5.95 13.14
CA PHE A 189 6.96 -5.63 11.70
C PHE A 189 7.47 -6.83 10.90
N LYS A 190 8.57 -7.44 11.33
CA LYS A 190 9.13 -8.65 10.72
C LYS A 190 8.09 -9.78 10.65
N ASN A 191 7.42 -10.09 11.75
CA ASN A 191 6.46 -11.20 11.81
C ASN A 191 5.22 -10.97 10.94
N GLN A 192 4.82 -9.73 10.72
CA GLN A 192 3.67 -9.38 9.88
C GLN A 192 3.97 -9.43 8.38
N PHE A 193 5.23 -9.15 8.00
CA PHE A 193 5.63 -8.94 6.61
C PHE A 193 6.91 -9.70 6.25
N GLN A 194 7.06 -10.92 6.76
CA GLN A 194 8.28 -11.73 6.62
C GLN A 194 8.70 -12.02 5.17
N ASN A 195 7.77 -11.93 4.20
CA ASN A 195 8.07 -12.15 2.78
C ASN A 195 8.43 -10.84 2.03
N TRP A 196 8.62 -9.73 2.75
CA TRP A 196 8.92 -8.42 2.15
C TRP A 196 10.32 -7.95 2.51
N GLY A 197 11.25 -7.99 1.55
CA GLY A 197 12.64 -7.61 1.75
C GLY A 197 12.84 -6.18 2.27
N GLU A 198 11.94 -5.23 1.93
CA GLU A 198 11.99 -3.86 2.44
C GLU A 198 11.91 -3.78 3.98
N VAL A 199 11.22 -4.73 4.60
CA VAL A 199 11.08 -4.80 6.07
C VAL A 199 12.43 -5.12 6.71
N TYR A 200 13.14 -6.08 6.16
CA TYR A 200 14.46 -6.48 6.65
C TYR A 200 15.49 -5.38 6.41
N ALA A 201 15.43 -4.69 5.28
CA ALA A 201 16.29 -3.53 5.02
C ALA A 201 16.07 -2.44 6.07
N PHE A 202 14.81 -2.08 6.33
CA PHE A 202 14.49 -1.09 7.37
C PHE A 202 14.96 -1.51 8.77
N ILE A 203 14.69 -2.77 9.17
CA ILE A 203 15.15 -3.28 10.47
C ILE A 203 16.66 -3.25 10.56
N SER A 204 17.38 -3.61 9.49
CA SER A 204 18.83 -3.49 9.42
C SER A 204 19.31 -2.06 9.70
N ASP A 205 18.67 -1.06 9.08
CA ASP A 205 18.99 0.35 9.32
C ASP A 205 18.74 0.77 10.79
N VAL A 206 17.65 0.28 11.39
CA VAL A 206 17.36 0.50 12.82
C VAL A 206 18.48 -0.06 13.70
N TYR A 207 18.87 -1.33 13.51
CA TYR A 207 19.94 -1.94 14.29
C TYR A 207 21.29 -1.22 14.08
N ALA A 208 21.58 -0.80 12.85
CA ALA A 208 22.79 -0.02 12.55
C ALA A 208 22.78 1.34 13.27
N SER A 209 21.65 2.02 13.35
CA SER A 209 21.52 3.29 14.09
C SER A 209 21.74 3.14 15.60
N LEU A 210 21.47 1.95 16.13
CA LEU A 210 21.71 1.58 17.54
C LEU A 210 23.12 1.01 17.78
N ASN A 211 24.05 1.11 16.81
CA ASN A 211 25.41 0.54 16.84
C ASN A 211 25.44 -1.00 16.98
N ARG A 212 24.37 -1.71 16.68
CA ARG A 212 24.25 -3.16 16.69
C ARG A 212 24.56 -3.74 15.31
N MET A 213 25.81 -3.62 14.88
CA MET A 213 26.23 -3.87 13.49
C MET A 213 26.15 -5.35 13.07
N GLU A 214 26.27 -6.29 14.00
CA GLU A 214 26.18 -7.72 13.67
C GLU A 214 24.73 -8.10 13.33
N GLU A 215 23.79 -7.71 14.18
CA GLU A 215 22.36 -7.94 13.93
C GLU A 215 21.89 -7.17 12.66
N ALA A 216 22.39 -5.96 12.45
CA ALA A 216 22.09 -5.22 11.22
C ALA A 216 22.51 -6.00 9.97
N ARG A 217 23.70 -6.61 9.96
CA ARG A 217 24.17 -7.45 8.84
C ARG A 217 23.31 -8.70 8.65
N ASP A 218 22.85 -9.32 9.74
CA ASP A 218 22.03 -10.53 9.66
C ASP A 218 20.65 -10.21 9.09
N PHE A 219 20.04 -9.08 9.48
CA PHE A 219 18.79 -8.62 8.86
C PHE A 219 18.98 -8.24 7.39
N ALA A 220 20.06 -7.54 7.02
CA ALA A 220 20.35 -7.24 5.62
C ALA A 220 20.47 -8.50 4.75
N ARG A 221 21.12 -9.56 5.26
CA ARG A 221 21.22 -10.85 4.56
C ARG A 221 19.86 -11.52 4.39
N SER A 222 19.01 -11.47 5.43
CA SER A 222 17.68 -12.07 5.38
C SER A 222 16.76 -11.39 4.37
N GLY A 223 16.96 -10.10 4.10
CA GLY A 223 16.14 -9.35 3.15
C GLY A 223 16.43 -9.64 1.67
N VAL A 224 17.50 -10.40 1.36
CA VAL A 224 17.89 -10.76 -0.02
C VAL A 224 17.74 -12.24 -0.32
N GLN A 225 17.24 -13.03 0.62
CA GLN A 225 16.90 -14.45 0.44
C GLN A 225 15.47 -14.61 -0.06
#